data_27bab977b20f76c0b41a426569a8208c
#
_entry.id   27bab977b20f76c0b41a426569a8208c
#
_cell.length_a   1.000
_cell.length_b   1.000
_cell.length_c   1.000
_cell.angle_alpha   90.00
_cell.angle_beta   90.00
_cell.angle_gamma   90.00
#
_symmetry.space_group_name_H-M   'P 1'
#
loop_
_entity.id
_entity.type
_entity.pdbx_description
1 polymer ?
#
loop_
_entity_poly.entity_id
_entity_poly.type
_entity_poly.pdbx_seq_one_letter_code
_entity_poly.pdbx_strand_id
1 'polypeptide(L)'
;MGQIYRRAEQYLDQLDPECIGQFVEIGTSRNGDDGSTPTIAGWAKRFDRRLWTVDIDPDNCDFVCRMNLDNVEIVNQSGEEFLKKFPAHNNSISFLYLDNFDWDWHPEKPEDFVLEQKQRYRMLGQDMTNLNSQRAHLAQIVAATLALGKQCLVVCDDTWYNRWWGHYSGKSGAAIPYLLNLGFTVLETEEQPVYGTILGRGIG
;
A
#
# COMPACT_ATOMS: atom_id res chain seq x y z
N MET A 1 2.92 4.59 16.86
CA MET A 1 3.76 4.53 15.64
C MET A 1 3.24 5.54 14.65
N GLY A 2 4.12 6.37 14.07
CA GLY A 2 3.73 7.25 12.97
C GLY A 2 3.46 6.40 11.73
N GLN A 3 2.37 6.70 11.03
CA GLN A 3 1.96 5.96 9.85
C GLN A 3 2.35 6.76 8.61
N ILE A 4 3.21 6.20 7.76
CA ILE A 4 3.73 6.89 6.56
C ILE A 4 2.63 7.40 5.64
N TYR A 5 1.52 6.64 5.50
CA TYR A 5 0.43 7.06 4.63
C TYR A 5 -0.14 8.43 5.02
N ARG A 6 -0.20 8.79 6.32
CA ARG A 6 -0.70 10.10 6.76
C ARG A 6 0.13 11.26 6.21
N ARG A 7 1.43 11.04 5.98
CA ARG A 7 2.31 12.05 5.38
C ARG A 7 2.06 12.23 3.89
N ALA A 8 1.45 11.24 3.23
CA ALA A 8 1.10 11.35 1.82
C ALA A 8 0.02 12.43 1.55
N GLU A 9 -0.77 12.80 2.57
CA GLU A 9 -1.83 13.80 2.42
C GLU A 9 -1.32 15.13 1.85
N GLN A 10 -0.15 15.61 2.30
CA GLN A 10 0.45 16.85 1.83
C GLN A 10 0.76 16.87 0.32
N TYR A 11 0.88 15.69 -0.30
CA TYR A 11 1.16 15.55 -1.73
C TYR A 11 -0.11 15.37 -2.56
N LEU A 12 -1.25 15.02 -1.94
CA LEU A 12 -2.51 14.84 -2.65
C LEU A 12 -3.01 16.15 -3.27
N ASP A 13 -2.77 17.29 -2.61
CA ASP A 13 -3.18 18.61 -3.10
C ASP A 13 -2.35 19.08 -4.32
N GLN A 14 -1.28 18.35 -4.67
CA GLN A 14 -0.47 18.62 -5.86
C GLN A 14 -0.95 17.82 -7.08
N LEU A 15 -1.90 16.90 -6.89
CA LEU A 15 -2.54 16.18 -7.98
C LEU A 15 -3.55 17.10 -8.70
N ASP A 16 -3.53 17.10 -10.02
CA ASP A 16 -4.52 17.81 -10.82
C ASP A 16 -5.90 17.14 -10.64
N PRO A 17 -6.89 17.83 -10.10
CA PRO A 17 -8.23 17.29 -9.85
C PRO A 17 -8.90 16.68 -11.10
N GLU A 18 -8.60 17.21 -12.30
CA GLU A 18 -9.15 16.72 -13.56
C GLU A 18 -8.51 15.39 -14.01
N CYS A 19 -7.30 15.10 -13.53
CA CYS A 19 -6.52 13.93 -13.88
C CYS A 19 -6.54 12.82 -12.82
N ILE A 20 -7.17 13.07 -11.66
CA ILE A 20 -7.18 12.11 -10.54
C ILE A 20 -7.99 10.86 -10.91
N GLY A 21 -7.34 9.70 -10.81
CA GLY A 21 -7.93 8.37 -10.89
C GLY A 21 -8.40 7.82 -9.54
N GLN A 22 -8.49 6.51 -9.45
CA GLN A 22 -8.95 5.82 -8.26
C GLN A 22 -7.86 5.71 -7.19
N PHE A 23 -8.30 5.48 -5.95
CA PHE A 23 -7.46 5.17 -4.81
C PHE A 23 -7.48 3.66 -4.57
N VAL A 24 -6.32 3.07 -4.33
CA VAL A 24 -6.17 1.64 -4.08
C VAL A 24 -5.32 1.42 -2.83
N GLU A 25 -5.79 0.55 -1.95
CA GLU A 25 -5.07 0.06 -0.78
C GLU A 25 -4.93 -1.45 -0.89
N ILE A 26 -3.70 -1.96 -0.76
CA ILE A 26 -3.42 -3.39 -0.68
C ILE A 26 -2.94 -3.70 0.73
N GLY A 27 -3.74 -4.49 1.46
CA GLY A 27 -3.63 -4.67 2.90
C GLY A 27 -4.63 -3.77 3.63
N THR A 28 -5.82 -4.31 3.85
CA THR A 28 -6.93 -3.62 4.49
C THR A 28 -6.63 -3.34 5.97
N SER A 29 -7.02 -2.18 6.46
CA SER A 29 -6.82 -1.80 7.85
C SER A 29 -7.47 -2.78 8.84
N ARG A 30 -6.74 -3.11 9.89
CA ARG A 30 -7.21 -3.88 11.04
C ARG A 30 -7.51 -2.99 12.26
N ASN A 31 -7.31 -1.70 12.12
CA ASN A 31 -7.50 -0.70 13.17
C ASN A 31 -8.73 0.15 12.84
N GLY A 32 -9.69 0.27 13.73
CA GLY A 32 -10.93 1.01 13.55
C GLY A 32 -10.77 2.40 12.89
N ASP A 33 -11.42 3.40 13.44
CA ASP A 33 -11.51 4.75 12.86
C ASP A 33 -10.14 5.44 12.60
N ASP A 34 -9.09 5.04 13.32
CA ASP A 34 -7.73 5.56 13.15
C ASP A 34 -6.89 4.80 12.11
N GLY A 35 -7.46 3.81 11.43
CA GLY A 35 -6.78 2.97 10.46
C GLY A 35 -6.52 3.65 9.11
N SER A 36 -5.76 2.98 8.24
CA SER A 36 -5.46 3.46 6.87
C SER A 36 -6.72 3.52 6.01
N THR A 37 -7.53 2.48 6.00
CA THR A 37 -8.74 2.40 5.16
C THR A 37 -9.69 3.58 5.35
N PRO A 38 -10.19 3.92 6.57
CA PRO A 38 -11.09 5.07 6.74
C PRO A 38 -10.41 6.41 6.41
N THR A 39 -9.12 6.56 6.69
CA THR A 39 -8.37 7.77 6.36
C THR A 39 -8.26 7.95 4.84
N ILE A 40 -7.84 6.91 4.11
CA ILE A 40 -7.70 6.96 2.65
C ILE A 40 -9.06 7.09 1.97
N ALA A 41 -10.11 6.46 2.51
CA ALA A 41 -11.49 6.64 2.06
C ALA A 41 -11.94 8.10 2.15
N GLY A 42 -11.60 8.78 3.26
CA GLY A 42 -11.85 10.21 3.43
C GLY A 42 -11.14 11.06 2.37
N TRP A 43 -9.89 10.74 2.04
CA TRP A 43 -9.17 11.42 0.96
C TRP A 43 -9.79 11.15 -0.41
N ALA A 44 -10.10 9.90 -0.74
CA ALA A 44 -10.76 9.55 -2.00
C ALA A 44 -12.10 10.31 -2.16
N LYS A 45 -12.91 10.39 -1.10
CA LYS A 45 -14.17 11.12 -1.09
C LYS A 45 -13.99 12.62 -1.36
N ARG A 46 -12.92 13.24 -0.85
CA ARG A 46 -12.58 14.66 -1.10
C ARG A 46 -12.43 14.97 -2.60
N PHE A 47 -11.97 13.97 -3.40
CA PHE A 47 -11.82 14.08 -4.86
C PHE A 47 -12.97 13.44 -5.66
N ASP A 48 -14.07 13.08 -5.01
CA ASP A 48 -15.18 12.34 -5.64
C ASP A 48 -14.72 11.04 -6.29
N ARG A 49 -13.88 10.27 -5.57
CA ARG A 49 -13.33 8.99 -6.02
C ARG A 49 -13.65 7.89 -5.03
N ARG A 50 -13.54 6.65 -5.52
CA ARG A 50 -13.65 5.46 -4.69
C ARG A 50 -12.29 5.02 -4.18
N LEU A 51 -12.30 4.40 -3.00
CA LEU A 51 -11.22 3.59 -2.50
C LEU A 51 -11.53 2.13 -2.80
N TRP A 52 -10.60 1.44 -3.44
CA TRP A 52 -10.57 -0.01 -3.53
C TRP A 52 -9.62 -0.52 -2.45
N THR A 53 -10.14 -1.23 -1.45
CA THR A 53 -9.31 -1.86 -0.42
C THR A 53 -9.33 -3.37 -0.62
N VAL A 54 -8.15 -3.99 -0.64
CA VAL A 54 -7.94 -5.37 -1.08
C VAL A 54 -7.16 -6.13 -0.03
N ASP A 55 -7.71 -7.23 0.43
CA ASP A 55 -7.03 -8.14 1.35
C ASP A 55 -7.31 -9.60 1.00
N ILE A 56 -6.31 -10.46 1.19
CA ILE A 56 -6.47 -11.90 1.02
C ILE A 56 -7.23 -12.52 2.20
N ASP A 57 -7.18 -11.86 3.36
CA ASP A 57 -7.80 -12.32 4.59
C ASP A 57 -9.28 -11.88 4.66
N PRO A 58 -10.23 -12.81 4.63
CA PRO A 58 -11.65 -12.47 4.70
C PRO A 58 -12.05 -11.78 6.01
N ASP A 59 -11.39 -12.08 7.13
CA ASP A 59 -11.69 -11.45 8.41
C ASP A 59 -11.38 -9.95 8.40
N ASN A 60 -10.31 -9.55 7.70
CA ASN A 60 -9.96 -8.14 7.52
C ASN A 60 -11.00 -7.44 6.61
N CYS A 61 -11.43 -8.09 5.53
CA CYS A 61 -12.50 -7.59 4.67
C CYS A 61 -13.82 -7.41 5.43
N ASP A 62 -14.20 -8.40 6.23
CA ASP A 62 -15.40 -8.34 7.07
C ASP A 62 -15.31 -7.23 8.13
N PHE A 63 -14.12 -6.99 8.67
CA PHE A 63 -13.89 -5.90 9.61
C PHE A 63 -14.20 -4.54 8.98
N VAL A 64 -13.65 -4.26 7.78
CA VAL A 64 -13.92 -3.00 7.08
C VAL A 64 -15.36 -2.92 6.57
N CYS A 65 -15.97 -4.02 6.18
CA CYS A 65 -17.38 -4.05 5.79
C CYS A 65 -18.30 -3.49 6.90
N ARG A 66 -17.98 -3.81 8.16
CA ARG A 66 -18.73 -3.30 9.32
C ARG A 66 -18.58 -1.80 9.56
N MET A 67 -17.56 -1.15 9.00
CA MET A 67 -17.40 0.32 9.08
C MET A 67 -18.42 1.07 8.22
N ASN A 68 -19.05 0.40 7.26
CA ASN A 68 -20.10 0.95 6.39
C ASN A 68 -19.69 2.26 5.69
N LEU A 69 -18.50 2.28 5.08
CA LEU A 69 -17.97 3.43 4.35
C LEU A 69 -18.58 3.47 2.94
N ASP A 70 -19.24 4.57 2.59
CA ASP A 70 -20.09 4.70 1.39
C ASP A 70 -19.32 4.75 0.06
N ASN A 71 -18.03 5.10 0.09
CA ASN A 71 -17.16 5.21 -1.09
C ASN A 71 -16.05 4.14 -1.15
N VAL A 72 -16.21 3.02 -0.41
CA VAL A 72 -15.22 1.95 -0.35
C VAL A 72 -15.73 0.70 -1.04
N GLU A 73 -14.93 0.17 -1.94
CA GLU A 73 -15.11 -1.15 -2.54
C GLU A 73 -14.13 -2.13 -1.89
N ILE A 74 -14.67 -3.18 -1.26
CA ILE A 74 -13.89 -4.17 -0.51
C ILE A 74 -13.74 -5.41 -1.38
N VAL A 75 -12.50 -5.88 -1.55
CA VAL A 75 -12.19 -7.01 -2.42
C VAL A 75 -11.37 -8.05 -1.67
N ASN A 76 -11.94 -9.26 -1.52
CA ASN A 76 -11.24 -10.38 -0.91
C ASN A 76 -10.51 -11.21 -1.97
N GLN A 77 -9.27 -10.83 -2.26
CA GLN A 77 -8.34 -11.56 -3.14
C GLN A 77 -6.90 -11.10 -2.94
N SER A 78 -5.94 -11.73 -3.60
CA SER A 78 -4.56 -11.26 -3.58
C SER A 78 -4.41 -9.91 -4.29
N GLY A 79 -3.57 -9.02 -3.75
CA GLY A 79 -3.32 -7.71 -4.36
C GLY A 79 -2.77 -7.80 -5.78
N GLU A 80 -1.92 -8.81 -6.07
CA GLU A 80 -1.39 -9.04 -7.41
C GLU A 80 -2.49 -9.38 -8.42
N GLU A 81 -3.42 -10.29 -8.07
CA GLU A 81 -4.52 -10.66 -8.97
C GLU A 81 -5.49 -9.51 -9.19
N PHE A 82 -5.78 -8.73 -8.15
CA PHE A 82 -6.60 -7.54 -8.27
C PHE A 82 -5.98 -6.54 -9.23
N LEU A 83 -4.71 -6.18 -9.04
CA LEU A 83 -4.02 -5.18 -9.84
C LEU A 83 -3.84 -5.62 -11.30
N LYS A 84 -3.66 -6.92 -11.57
CA LYS A 84 -3.66 -7.48 -12.95
C LYS A 84 -4.99 -7.27 -13.68
N LYS A 85 -6.10 -7.31 -12.94
CA LYS A 85 -7.47 -7.21 -13.48
C LYS A 85 -8.03 -5.80 -13.35
N PHE A 86 -7.33 -4.90 -12.68
CA PHE A 86 -7.80 -3.53 -12.49
C PHE A 86 -8.02 -2.87 -13.86
N PRO A 87 -9.22 -2.37 -14.14
CA PRO A 87 -9.58 -1.91 -15.47
C PRO A 87 -8.81 -0.63 -15.85
N ALA A 88 -7.72 -0.81 -16.59
CA ALA A 88 -6.88 0.28 -17.06
C ALA A 88 -7.58 1.20 -18.09
N HIS A 89 -8.74 0.80 -18.61
CA HIS A 89 -9.34 1.48 -19.76
C HIS A 89 -10.12 2.75 -19.42
N ASN A 90 -10.58 2.92 -18.17
CA ASN A 90 -11.31 4.15 -17.74
C ASN A 90 -10.94 4.65 -16.34
N ASN A 91 -10.10 3.94 -15.62
CA ASN A 91 -9.78 4.25 -14.23
C ASN A 91 -8.28 4.07 -13.99
N SER A 92 -7.50 5.14 -14.09
CA SER A 92 -6.12 5.10 -13.61
C SER A 92 -6.07 5.09 -12.08
N ILE A 93 -4.99 4.58 -11.53
CA ILE A 93 -4.68 4.66 -10.09
C ILE A 93 -3.87 5.93 -9.88
N SER A 94 -4.38 6.85 -9.06
CA SER A 94 -3.63 8.06 -8.64
C SER A 94 -3.08 7.96 -7.23
N PHE A 95 -3.57 7.01 -6.43
CA PHE A 95 -3.04 6.72 -5.11
C PHE A 95 -3.00 5.21 -4.90
N LEU A 96 -1.81 4.67 -4.62
CA LEU A 96 -1.61 3.25 -4.29
C LEU A 96 -0.89 3.14 -2.96
N TYR A 97 -1.52 2.51 -1.97
CA TYR A 97 -0.91 2.19 -0.68
C TYR A 97 -0.65 0.68 -0.58
N LEU A 98 0.57 0.31 -0.22
CA LEU A 98 1.01 -1.08 -0.06
C LEU A 98 1.39 -1.31 1.40
N ASP A 99 0.55 -2.08 2.12
CA ASP A 99 0.76 -2.47 3.52
C ASP A 99 0.34 -3.91 3.81
N ASN A 100 0.25 -4.74 2.79
CA ASN A 100 0.02 -6.16 2.97
C ASN A 100 1.33 -6.93 3.19
N PHE A 101 1.21 -8.20 3.52
CA PHE A 101 2.29 -9.16 3.66
C PHE A 101 3.36 -8.73 4.68
N ASP A 102 3.09 -8.97 5.96
CA ASP A 102 3.90 -8.53 7.08
C ASP A 102 5.40 -8.87 6.94
N TRP A 103 6.22 -7.95 7.49
CA TRP A 103 7.65 -8.12 7.58
C TRP A 103 8.01 -8.92 8.84
N ASP A 104 8.80 -9.96 8.69
CA ASP A 104 9.09 -10.93 9.76
C ASP A 104 10.14 -10.41 10.78
N TRP A 105 10.85 -9.36 10.42
CA TRP A 105 11.85 -8.77 11.30
C TRP A 105 11.46 -7.34 11.70
N HIS A 106 11.24 -7.15 13.00
CA HIS A 106 11.11 -5.83 13.60
C HIS A 106 11.58 -5.92 15.07
N PRO A 107 12.54 -5.09 15.51
CA PRO A 107 13.12 -5.20 16.86
C PRO A 107 12.10 -4.98 17.98
N GLU A 108 10.96 -4.37 17.70
CA GLU A 108 9.92 -4.04 18.66
C GLU A 108 8.71 -5.01 18.63
N LYS A 109 8.68 -5.97 17.69
CA LYS A 109 7.57 -6.95 17.65
C LYS A 109 7.86 -8.10 18.62
N PRO A 110 6.97 -8.38 19.58
CA PRO A 110 7.06 -9.56 20.44
C PRO A 110 7.11 -10.85 19.59
N GLU A 111 7.89 -11.82 20.02
CA GLU A 111 8.06 -13.09 19.29
C GLU A 111 6.72 -13.83 19.13
N ASP A 112 5.90 -13.85 20.18
CA ASP A 112 4.57 -14.46 20.15
C ASP A 112 3.68 -13.85 19.08
N PHE A 113 3.70 -12.54 18.92
CA PHE A 113 2.96 -11.83 17.87
C PHE A 113 3.39 -12.25 16.46
N VAL A 114 4.71 -12.37 16.23
CA VAL A 114 5.25 -12.83 14.95
C VAL A 114 4.83 -14.28 14.66
N LEU A 115 4.81 -15.15 15.68
CA LEU A 115 4.36 -16.53 15.54
C LEU A 115 2.87 -16.64 15.19
N GLU A 116 2.00 -15.84 15.83
CA GLU A 116 0.58 -15.78 15.50
C GLU A 116 0.35 -15.31 14.06
N GLN A 117 1.05 -14.26 13.62
CA GLN A 117 0.99 -13.81 12.24
C GLN A 117 1.42 -14.90 11.26
N LYS A 118 2.53 -15.59 11.50
CA LYS A 118 2.99 -16.71 10.66
C LYS A 118 1.96 -17.83 10.58
N GLN A 119 1.28 -18.15 11.68
CA GLN A 119 0.19 -19.14 11.66
C GLN A 119 -0.98 -18.67 10.80
N ARG A 120 -1.41 -17.41 10.94
CA ARG A 120 -2.49 -16.83 10.14
C ARG A 120 -2.16 -16.87 8.64
N TYR A 121 -0.95 -16.48 8.25
CA TYR A 121 -0.51 -16.58 6.85
C TYR A 121 -0.55 -18.01 6.32
N ARG A 122 -0.14 -19.01 7.11
CA ARG A 122 -0.23 -20.43 6.71
C ARG A 122 -1.66 -20.89 6.49
N MET A 123 -2.62 -20.43 7.33
CA MET A 123 -4.04 -20.73 7.12
C MET A 123 -4.59 -20.14 5.81
N LEU A 124 -4.01 -19.03 5.34
CA LEU A 124 -4.31 -18.40 4.05
C LEU A 124 -3.49 -18.99 2.88
N GLY A 125 -2.75 -20.08 3.11
CA GLY A 125 -1.91 -20.72 2.10
C GLY A 125 -0.66 -19.93 1.74
N GLN A 126 -0.20 -19.02 2.61
CA GLN A 126 0.97 -18.18 2.42
C GLN A 126 2.07 -18.54 3.44
N ASP A 127 3.33 -18.27 3.08
CA ASP A 127 4.46 -18.39 4.00
C ASP A 127 5.06 -17.01 4.26
N MET A 128 4.88 -16.51 5.49
CA MET A 128 5.33 -15.19 5.91
C MET A 128 6.84 -15.18 6.10
N THR A 129 7.53 -14.69 5.09
CA THR A 129 8.98 -14.43 5.10
C THR A 129 9.26 -13.07 4.47
N ASN A 130 10.38 -12.45 4.85
CA ASN A 130 10.82 -11.18 4.26
C ASN A 130 11.01 -11.26 2.74
N LEU A 131 11.48 -12.40 2.25
CA LEU A 131 11.64 -12.63 0.82
C LEU A 131 10.29 -12.66 0.09
N ASN A 132 9.29 -13.35 0.66
CA ASN A 132 7.96 -13.44 0.08
C ASN A 132 7.22 -12.10 0.14
N SER A 133 7.43 -11.32 1.22
CA SER A 133 6.94 -9.94 1.30
C SER A 133 7.48 -9.07 0.16
N GLN A 134 8.79 -9.07 -0.07
CA GLN A 134 9.41 -8.33 -1.18
C GLN A 134 8.93 -8.80 -2.55
N ARG A 135 8.78 -10.11 -2.75
CA ARG A 135 8.26 -10.68 -4.01
C ARG A 135 6.81 -10.26 -4.27
N ALA A 136 5.97 -10.31 -3.24
CA ALA A 136 4.57 -9.92 -3.34
C ALA A 136 4.43 -8.45 -3.72
N HIS A 137 5.15 -7.55 -3.03
CA HIS A 137 5.09 -6.12 -3.33
C HIS A 137 5.66 -5.78 -4.72
N LEU A 138 6.76 -6.42 -5.13
CA LEU A 138 7.28 -6.25 -6.50
C LEU A 138 6.27 -6.74 -7.54
N ALA A 139 5.67 -7.92 -7.34
CA ALA A 139 4.67 -8.46 -8.26
C ALA A 139 3.42 -7.56 -8.35
N GLN A 140 2.98 -6.98 -7.24
CA GLN A 140 1.88 -6.01 -7.20
C GLN A 140 2.20 -4.75 -8.01
N ILE A 141 3.39 -4.16 -7.84
CA ILE A 141 3.80 -2.98 -8.62
C ILE A 141 3.93 -3.31 -10.10
N VAL A 142 4.50 -4.46 -10.46
CA VAL A 142 4.56 -4.92 -11.85
C VAL A 142 3.14 -5.08 -12.43
N ALA A 143 2.22 -5.69 -11.68
CA ALA A 143 0.83 -5.85 -12.09
C ALA A 143 0.11 -4.50 -12.25
N ALA A 144 0.39 -3.52 -11.39
CA ALA A 144 -0.20 -2.19 -11.45
C ALA A 144 0.32 -1.31 -12.58
N THR A 145 1.44 -1.65 -13.22
CA THR A 145 2.19 -0.75 -14.12
C THR A 145 1.32 -0.03 -15.15
N LEU A 146 0.39 -0.75 -15.79
CA LEU A 146 -0.50 -0.18 -16.82
C LEU A 146 -1.67 0.62 -16.23
N ALA A 147 -1.99 0.40 -14.97
CA ALA A 147 -3.08 1.09 -14.27
C ALA A 147 -2.61 2.37 -13.57
N LEU A 148 -1.31 2.49 -13.24
CA LEU A 148 -0.78 3.68 -12.59
C LEU A 148 -0.96 4.92 -13.49
N GLY A 149 -1.63 5.95 -12.97
CA GLY A 149 -1.91 7.20 -13.67
C GLY A 149 -0.65 8.00 -14.02
N LYS A 150 -0.77 8.98 -14.92
CA LYS A 150 0.32 9.91 -15.24
C LYS A 150 0.73 10.71 -14.00
N GLN A 151 -0.26 11.09 -13.18
CA GLN A 151 -0.07 11.63 -11.83
C GLN A 151 -0.47 10.56 -10.84
N CYS A 152 0.47 10.15 -10.00
CA CYS A 152 0.26 9.05 -9.08
C CYS A 152 1.20 9.14 -7.87
N LEU A 153 0.64 8.91 -6.69
CA LEU A 153 1.37 8.63 -5.46
C LEU A 153 1.40 7.14 -5.19
N VAL A 154 2.57 6.61 -4.88
CA VAL A 154 2.74 5.25 -4.36
C VAL A 154 3.34 5.34 -2.97
N VAL A 155 2.65 4.78 -1.99
CA VAL A 155 3.07 4.75 -0.59
C VAL A 155 3.39 3.31 -0.21
N CYS A 156 4.61 3.07 0.21
CA CYS A 156 5.13 1.78 0.61
C CYS A 156 5.37 1.77 2.12
N ASP A 157 4.53 1.05 2.85
CA ASP A 157 4.71 0.87 4.30
C ASP A 157 5.90 -0.05 4.61
N ASP A 158 6.43 0.05 5.81
CA ASP A 158 7.59 -0.73 6.26
C ASP A 158 8.73 -0.80 5.21
N THR A 159 9.02 0.31 4.53
CA THR A 159 10.00 0.40 3.46
C THR A 159 10.83 1.67 3.59
N TRP A 160 12.15 1.54 3.67
CA TRP A 160 13.05 2.67 3.90
C TRP A 160 14.35 2.55 3.11
N TYR A 161 15.07 3.67 2.93
CA TYR A 161 16.41 3.67 2.37
C TYR A 161 17.43 3.35 3.45
N ASN A 162 18.11 2.22 3.33
CA ASN A 162 19.18 1.83 4.24
C ASN A 162 20.50 2.50 3.80
N ARG A 163 20.90 3.52 4.55
CA ARG A 163 22.10 4.32 4.23
C ARG A 163 23.41 3.53 4.33
N TRP A 164 23.44 2.50 5.18
CA TRP A 164 24.63 1.67 5.38
C TRP A 164 24.88 0.73 4.21
N TRP A 165 23.82 0.24 3.60
CA TRP A 165 23.86 -0.75 2.52
C TRP A 165 23.64 -0.11 1.15
N GLY A 166 23.26 1.16 1.10
CA GLY A 166 23.04 1.90 -0.14
C GLY A 166 21.86 1.39 -0.97
N HIS A 167 20.84 0.78 -0.34
CA HIS A 167 19.67 0.27 -1.03
C HIS A 167 18.39 0.41 -0.19
N TYR A 168 17.23 0.28 -0.84
CA TYR A 168 15.94 0.21 -0.15
C TYR A 168 15.74 -1.16 0.48
N SER A 169 15.27 -1.15 1.72
CA SER A 169 14.98 -2.32 2.55
C SER A 169 13.50 -2.34 2.93
N GLY A 170 13.04 -3.43 3.56
CA GLY A 170 11.66 -3.60 3.99
C GLY A 170 10.77 -4.24 2.93
N LYS A 171 9.45 -4.18 3.15
CA LYS A 171 8.43 -4.89 2.34
C LYS A 171 8.55 -4.60 0.85
N SER A 172 8.63 -3.34 0.47
CA SER A 172 8.69 -2.90 -0.93
C SER A 172 10.09 -2.58 -1.43
N GLY A 173 11.14 -2.93 -0.67
CA GLY A 173 12.52 -2.56 -1.02
C GLY A 173 12.90 -2.96 -2.46
N ALA A 174 12.51 -4.15 -2.90
CA ALA A 174 12.74 -4.63 -4.27
C ALA A 174 11.89 -3.90 -5.34
N ALA A 175 10.76 -3.29 -4.96
CA ALA A 175 9.87 -2.60 -5.88
C ALA A 175 10.30 -1.15 -6.16
N ILE A 176 11.04 -0.52 -5.24
CA ILE A 176 11.45 0.89 -5.38
C ILE A 176 12.28 1.12 -6.67
N PRO A 177 13.35 0.34 -6.98
CA PRO A 177 14.10 0.53 -8.22
C PRO A 177 13.22 0.41 -9.48
N TYR A 178 12.23 -0.48 -9.45
CA TYR A 178 11.29 -0.64 -10.56
C TYR A 178 10.40 0.60 -10.73
N LEU A 179 9.86 1.16 -9.63
CA LEU A 179 9.10 2.42 -9.67
C LEU A 179 9.93 3.60 -10.18
N LEU A 180 11.21 3.71 -9.77
CA LEU A 180 12.11 4.74 -10.30
C LEU A 180 12.29 4.62 -11.82
N ASN A 181 12.40 3.39 -12.36
CA ASN A 181 12.48 3.15 -13.80
C ASN A 181 11.16 3.48 -14.52
N LEU A 182 10.02 3.50 -13.83
CA LEU A 182 8.73 3.96 -14.36
C LEU A 182 8.55 5.49 -14.30
N GLY A 183 9.58 6.24 -13.91
CA GLY A 183 9.58 7.70 -13.82
C GLY A 183 9.00 8.25 -12.52
N PHE A 184 8.88 7.44 -11.46
CA PHE A 184 8.59 7.94 -10.12
C PHE A 184 9.85 8.56 -9.51
N THR A 185 9.65 9.53 -8.62
CA THR A 185 10.68 10.11 -7.77
C THR A 185 10.35 9.86 -6.30
N VAL A 186 11.37 9.65 -5.46
CA VAL A 186 11.16 9.55 -4.03
C VAL A 186 10.89 10.94 -3.47
N LEU A 187 9.72 11.12 -2.89
CA LEU A 187 9.32 12.37 -2.22
C LEU A 187 9.72 12.36 -0.75
N GLU A 188 9.57 11.20 -0.11
CA GLU A 188 9.91 11.00 1.29
C GLU A 188 10.33 9.55 1.54
N THR A 189 11.31 9.36 2.42
CA THR A 189 11.70 8.04 2.94
C THR A 189 12.15 8.16 4.39
N GLU A 190 11.58 7.35 5.26
CA GLU A 190 11.80 7.39 6.70
C GLU A 190 12.19 6.01 7.23
N GLU A 191 13.23 5.96 8.08
CA GLU A 191 13.70 4.72 8.71
C GLU A 191 13.08 4.54 10.10
N GLN A 192 13.07 5.56 10.94
CA GLN A 192 12.45 5.55 12.28
C GLN A 192 11.85 6.92 12.59
N PRO A 193 10.74 6.98 13.32
CA PRO A 193 9.91 5.90 13.86
C PRO A 193 8.83 5.37 12.90
N VAL A 194 8.83 5.78 11.64
CA VAL A 194 7.67 5.63 10.72
C VAL A 194 7.86 4.51 9.70
N TYR A 195 9.08 4.13 9.37
CA TYR A 195 9.40 3.12 8.35
C TYR A 195 8.50 3.16 7.11
N GLY A 196 8.77 4.04 6.18
CA GLY A 196 7.99 4.11 4.96
C GLY A 196 8.63 4.94 3.86
N THR A 197 8.15 4.75 2.63
CA THR A 197 8.60 5.49 1.45
C THR A 197 7.41 5.97 0.65
N ILE A 198 7.41 7.26 0.29
CA ILE A 198 6.43 7.88 -0.60
C ILE A 198 7.12 8.21 -1.91
N LEU A 199 6.52 7.79 -3.01
CA LEU A 199 6.99 8.11 -4.36
C LEU A 199 5.88 8.83 -5.13
N GLY A 200 6.29 9.78 -5.98
CA GLY A 200 5.37 10.52 -6.84
C GLY A 200 5.79 10.47 -8.30
N ARG A 201 4.84 10.49 -9.20
CA ARG A 201 5.02 10.68 -10.64
C ARG A 201 4.09 11.78 -11.13
N GLY A 202 4.64 12.73 -11.90
CA GLY A 202 3.89 13.88 -12.41
C GLY A 202 3.37 14.83 -11.32
N ILE A 203 4.09 14.89 -10.19
CA ILE A 203 3.81 15.71 -9.02
C ILE A 203 5.05 16.57 -8.78
N GLY A 204 4.88 17.87 -8.53
CA GLY A 204 5.95 18.85 -8.30
C GLY A 204 5.93 19.96 -9.30
#